data_5176d9ff7a820da3b7cceb447ae3459f
#
_entry.id   5176d9ff7a820da3b7cceb447ae3459f
#
_cell.length_a   1.000
_cell.length_b   1.000
_cell.length_c   1.000
_cell.angle_alpha   90.00
_cell.angle_beta   90.00
_cell.angle_gamma   90.00
#
_symmetry.space_group_name_H-M   'P 1'
#
loop_
_entity.id
_entity.type
_entity.pdbx_description
1 polymer ?
#
loop_
_entity_poly.entity_id
_entity_poly.type
_entity_poly.pdbx_seq_one_letter_code
_entity_poly.pdbx_strand_id
1 'polypeptide(L)'
;MVEFWSHYGLPFALIVAQSVALLVTLLTIVAFLLYADRKVWAAVQMRRGPNVVGPWGLLQSFADLLKFVFKEPIIPAGANKGIFLLAPLITAGLALSAWAVIPVDKGWAIADLNVGILYVFAISSLQVYGVIMAGWASNSKYAFLAALRSAAQMVSYEVSIGFVIITVLLIAGSLNLSAIVTAQDSAWGLFGWYWLPLLPMFVVFFISALAETNRPPFDLLEAESELVAGFMVEYSSTPYMLFMLGEYVAIVLMCGLGTVLFLGGWLPPFPVPPFTWIPGVLWFVLKVCFLFFLIAMVKAMVPRYRYDQLMRLGWKVFLPLSLAMVTIVAAVLKLWHGAA
;
A
#
# COMPACT_ATOMS: atom_id res chain seq x y z
N MET A 1 -6.98 38.56 -19.52
CA MET A 1 -6.76 37.18 -20.03
C MET A 1 -5.39 36.64 -19.64
N VAL A 2 -4.30 37.39 -19.83
CA VAL A 2 -2.93 36.96 -19.44
C VAL A 2 -2.80 36.75 -17.92
N GLU A 3 -3.35 37.66 -17.11
CA GLU A 3 -3.32 37.53 -15.63
C GLU A 3 -4.13 36.32 -15.12
N PHE A 4 -5.28 36.05 -15.73
CA PHE A 4 -6.07 34.85 -15.40
C PHE A 4 -5.30 33.59 -15.72
N TRP A 5 -4.62 33.56 -16.86
CA TRP A 5 -3.83 32.41 -17.28
C TRP A 5 -2.60 32.19 -16.38
N SER A 6 -1.90 33.25 -16.00
CA SER A 6 -0.73 33.14 -15.11
C SER A 6 -1.10 32.77 -13.66
N HIS A 7 -2.25 33.26 -13.16
CA HIS A 7 -2.67 33.02 -11.77
C HIS A 7 -3.42 31.68 -11.58
N TYR A 8 -4.19 31.22 -12.57
CA TYR A 8 -5.02 30.02 -12.43
C TYR A 8 -4.69 28.95 -13.47
N GLY A 9 -4.48 29.31 -14.72
CA GLY A 9 -4.28 28.37 -15.81
C GLY A 9 -2.95 27.62 -15.70
N LEU A 10 -1.85 28.33 -15.49
CA LEU A 10 -0.52 27.74 -15.39
C LEU A 10 -0.36 26.84 -14.15
N PRO A 11 -0.76 27.26 -12.91
CA PRO A 11 -0.71 26.38 -11.75
C PRO A 11 -1.58 25.13 -11.92
N PHE A 12 -2.77 25.27 -12.49
CA PHE A 12 -3.64 24.11 -12.76
C PHE A 12 -3.00 23.15 -13.76
N ALA A 13 -2.45 23.66 -14.86
CA ALA A 13 -1.76 22.84 -15.86
C ALA A 13 -0.54 22.12 -15.26
N LEU A 14 0.22 22.77 -14.36
CA LEU A 14 1.34 22.14 -13.67
C LEU A 14 0.89 21.02 -12.74
N ILE A 15 -0.17 21.22 -11.95
CA ILE A 15 -0.73 20.18 -11.08
C ILE A 15 -1.21 18.98 -11.90
N VAL A 16 -1.90 19.23 -13.02
CA VAL A 16 -2.34 18.15 -13.92
C VAL A 16 -1.15 17.40 -14.50
N ALA A 17 -0.12 18.12 -14.96
CA ALA A 17 1.09 17.49 -15.50
C ALA A 17 1.82 16.66 -14.44
N GLN A 18 1.96 17.16 -13.22
CA GLN A 18 2.55 16.42 -12.08
C GLN A 18 1.72 15.16 -11.73
N SER A 19 0.39 15.29 -11.71
CA SER A 19 -0.51 14.16 -11.44
C SER A 19 -0.40 13.08 -12.51
N VAL A 20 -0.37 13.46 -13.79
CA VAL A 20 -0.19 12.51 -14.91
C VAL A 20 1.19 11.86 -14.84
N ALA A 21 2.25 12.63 -14.56
CA ALA A 21 3.60 12.10 -14.41
C ALA A 21 3.68 11.07 -13.27
N LEU A 22 3.08 11.37 -12.11
CA LEU A 22 2.98 10.44 -10.99
C LEU A 22 2.23 9.17 -11.37
N LEU A 23 1.07 9.27 -12.03
CA LEU A 23 0.28 8.12 -12.47
C LEU A 23 1.09 7.22 -13.41
N VAL A 24 1.73 7.79 -14.43
CA VAL A 24 2.56 7.03 -15.39
C VAL A 24 3.71 6.33 -14.68
N THR A 25 4.38 7.04 -13.75
CA THR A 25 5.48 6.49 -12.97
C THR A 25 4.99 5.33 -12.08
N LEU A 26 3.87 5.49 -11.37
CA LEU A 26 3.30 4.43 -10.52
C LEU A 26 2.89 3.21 -11.35
N LEU A 27 2.20 3.39 -12.47
CA LEU A 27 1.81 2.29 -13.35
C LEU A 27 3.02 1.53 -13.87
N THR A 28 4.08 2.25 -14.21
CA THR A 28 5.34 1.65 -14.65
C THR A 28 6.01 0.86 -13.52
N ILE A 29 6.09 1.43 -12.32
CA ILE A 29 6.63 0.77 -11.13
C ILE A 29 5.83 -0.49 -10.83
N VAL A 30 4.51 -0.43 -10.82
CA VAL A 30 3.63 -1.59 -10.57
C VAL A 30 3.85 -2.69 -11.60
N ALA A 31 4.02 -2.36 -12.89
CA ALA A 31 4.32 -3.34 -13.93
C ALA A 31 5.64 -4.10 -13.66
N PHE A 32 6.69 -3.39 -13.25
CA PHE A 32 7.97 -4.01 -12.90
C PHE A 32 7.93 -4.75 -11.56
N LEU A 33 7.18 -4.27 -10.57
CA LEU A 33 7.00 -4.96 -9.30
C LEU A 33 6.23 -6.27 -9.47
N LEU A 34 5.21 -6.30 -10.33
CA LEU A 34 4.49 -7.52 -10.68
C LEU A 34 5.41 -8.56 -11.33
N TYR A 35 6.32 -8.12 -12.18
CA TYR A 35 7.37 -8.98 -12.73
C TYR A 35 8.32 -9.46 -11.62
N ALA A 36 8.78 -8.57 -10.74
CA ALA A 36 9.67 -8.91 -9.64
C ALA A 36 9.03 -9.92 -8.66
N ASP A 37 7.75 -9.73 -8.29
CA ASP A 37 7.00 -10.67 -7.45
C ASP A 37 7.02 -12.08 -8.03
N ARG A 38 6.70 -12.21 -9.33
CA ARG A 38 6.74 -13.50 -10.03
C ARG A 38 8.14 -14.12 -10.09
N LYS A 39 9.20 -13.31 -10.24
CA LYS A 39 10.59 -13.78 -10.26
C LYS A 39 11.08 -14.24 -8.90
N VAL A 40 10.81 -13.46 -7.85
CA VAL A 40 11.17 -13.81 -6.46
C VAL A 40 10.48 -15.11 -6.05
N TRP A 41 9.17 -15.20 -6.28
CA TRP A 41 8.41 -16.39 -5.98
C TRP A 41 8.92 -17.63 -6.72
N ALA A 42 9.19 -17.51 -8.02
CA ALA A 42 9.75 -18.60 -8.82
C ALA A 42 11.14 -19.03 -8.33
N ALA A 43 11.99 -18.08 -7.95
CA ALA A 43 13.34 -18.36 -7.43
C ALA A 43 13.29 -19.16 -6.12
N VAL A 44 12.39 -18.79 -5.18
CA VAL A 44 12.21 -19.51 -3.92
C VAL A 44 11.68 -20.93 -4.16
N GLN A 45 10.81 -21.11 -5.14
CA GLN A 45 10.27 -22.42 -5.54
C GLN A 45 11.18 -23.21 -6.49
N MET A 46 12.42 -22.77 -6.70
CA MET A 46 13.40 -23.41 -7.59
C MET A 46 12.89 -23.62 -9.03
N ARG A 47 12.03 -22.74 -9.53
CA ARG A 47 11.51 -22.73 -10.90
C ARG A 47 11.84 -21.43 -11.63
N ARG A 48 11.76 -21.45 -12.96
CA ARG A 48 11.96 -20.25 -13.76
C ARG A 48 10.67 -19.42 -13.80
N GLY A 49 10.78 -18.14 -13.44
CA GLY A 49 9.73 -17.15 -13.67
C GLY A 49 9.63 -16.75 -15.15
N PRO A 50 8.80 -15.74 -15.48
CA PRO A 50 8.64 -15.24 -16.84
C PRO A 50 9.98 -14.93 -17.48
N ASN A 51 10.29 -15.51 -18.67
CA ASN A 51 11.56 -15.26 -19.37
C ASN A 51 11.45 -15.18 -20.89
N VAL A 52 10.25 -15.37 -21.47
CA VAL A 52 10.05 -15.49 -22.93
C VAL A 52 9.71 -14.15 -23.59
N VAL A 53 8.85 -13.33 -22.96
CA VAL A 53 8.37 -12.08 -23.54
C VAL A 53 9.37 -10.95 -23.28
N GLY A 54 10.13 -10.58 -24.31
CA GLY A 54 11.22 -9.60 -24.22
C GLY A 54 12.49 -10.14 -23.54
N PRO A 55 13.54 -9.31 -23.41
CA PRO A 55 14.77 -9.72 -22.72
C PRO A 55 14.46 -10.13 -21.27
N TRP A 56 14.79 -11.38 -20.91
CA TRP A 56 14.55 -11.97 -19.59
C TRP A 56 13.11 -11.94 -19.10
N GLY A 57 12.12 -11.71 -19.97
CA GLY A 57 10.70 -11.63 -19.63
C GLY A 57 10.23 -10.28 -19.09
N LEU A 58 11.01 -9.20 -19.23
CA LEU A 58 10.69 -7.87 -18.71
C LEU A 58 9.38 -7.30 -19.28
N LEU A 59 9.00 -7.66 -20.49
CA LEU A 59 7.79 -7.16 -21.14
C LEU A 59 6.51 -7.99 -20.80
N GLN A 60 6.64 -9.02 -19.95
CA GLN A 60 5.52 -9.89 -19.63
C GLN A 60 4.33 -9.14 -19.00
N SER A 61 4.59 -8.21 -18.09
CA SER A 61 3.53 -7.42 -17.45
C SER A 61 2.78 -6.53 -18.43
N PHE A 62 3.49 -5.99 -19.43
CA PHE A 62 2.86 -5.19 -20.49
C PHE A 62 2.03 -6.05 -21.45
N ALA A 63 2.49 -7.26 -21.77
CA ALA A 63 1.72 -8.22 -22.56
C ALA A 63 0.44 -8.65 -21.84
N ASP A 64 0.54 -8.90 -20.53
CA ASP A 64 -0.62 -9.24 -19.69
C ASP A 64 -1.63 -8.07 -19.65
N LEU A 65 -1.15 -6.82 -19.54
CA LEU A 65 -1.99 -5.62 -19.59
C LEU A 65 -2.72 -5.48 -20.93
N LEU A 66 -2.00 -5.61 -22.04
CA LEU A 66 -2.61 -5.56 -23.39
C LEU A 66 -3.66 -6.64 -23.59
N LYS A 67 -3.40 -7.86 -23.12
CA LYS A 67 -4.37 -8.96 -23.14
C LYS A 67 -5.68 -8.59 -22.44
N PHE A 68 -5.63 -7.95 -21.28
CA PHE A 68 -6.82 -7.54 -20.54
C PHE A 68 -7.57 -6.39 -21.21
N VAL A 69 -6.87 -5.46 -21.87
CA VAL A 69 -7.49 -4.34 -22.60
C VAL A 69 -8.26 -4.82 -23.83
N PHE A 70 -7.70 -5.79 -24.58
CA PHE A 70 -8.34 -6.30 -25.81
C PHE A 70 -9.36 -7.41 -25.57
N LYS A 71 -9.40 -7.98 -24.36
CA LYS A 71 -10.37 -9.03 -24.02
C LYS A 71 -11.76 -8.41 -23.79
N GLU A 72 -12.80 -9.06 -24.30
CA GLU A 72 -14.19 -8.64 -24.10
C GLU A 72 -14.60 -8.76 -22.61
N PRO A 73 -15.19 -7.70 -22.00
CA PRO A 73 -15.72 -7.75 -20.66
C PRO A 73 -17.05 -8.48 -20.63
N ILE A 74 -17.17 -9.54 -19.83
CA ILE A 74 -18.40 -10.29 -19.63
C ILE A 74 -19.09 -9.80 -18.36
N ILE A 75 -20.33 -9.37 -18.46
CA ILE A 75 -21.15 -8.94 -17.32
C ILE A 75 -22.25 -9.99 -17.13
N PRO A 76 -22.36 -10.63 -15.94
CA PRO A 76 -23.41 -11.60 -15.66
C PRO A 76 -24.80 -10.99 -15.83
N ALA A 77 -25.75 -11.78 -16.33
CA ALA A 77 -27.12 -11.30 -16.61
C ALA A 77 -27.85 -10.81 -15.35
N GLY A 78 -27.56 -11.40 -14.19
CA GLY A 78 -28.14 -11.03 -12.90
C GLY A 78 -27.40 -9.91 -12.16
N ALA A 79 -26.29 -9.39 -12.69
CA ALA A 79 -25.49 -8.37 -12.03
C ALA A 79 -26.08 -6.97 -12.20
N ASN A 80 -25.87 -6.10 -11.20
CA ASN A 80 -26.16 -4.68 -11.32
C ASN A 80 -25.04 -4.00 -12.11
N LYS A 81 -25.26 -3.77 -13.41
CA LYS A 81 -24.24 -3.27 -14.36
C LYS A 81 -23.56 -1.98 -13.90
N GLY A 82 -24.30 -1.02 -13.35
CA GLY A 82 -23.75 0.27 -12.91
C GLY A 82 -22.75 0.11 -11.78
N ILE A 83 -23.14 -0.57 -10.70
CA ILE A 83 -22.29 -0.79 -9.54
C ILE A 83 -21.16 -1.76 -9.87
N PHE A 84 -21.40 -2.77 -10.72
CA PHE A 84 -20.41 -3.73 -11.17
C PHE A 84 -19.22 -3.05 -11.88
N LEU A 85 -19.47 -2.06 -12.72
CA LEU A 85 -18.39 -1.30 -13.40
C LEU A 85 -17.79 -0.20 -12.52
N LEU A 86 -18.58 0.37 -11.59
CA LEU A 86 -18.11 1.43 -10.68
C LEU A 86 -17.15 0.91 -9.60
N ALA A 87 -17.38 -0.29 -9.07
CA ALA A 87 -16.60 -0.87 -7.99
C ALA A 87 -15.08 -0.93 -8.28
N PRO A 88 -14.61 -1.50 -9.42
CA PRO A 88 -13.18 -1.52 -9.73
C PRO A 88 -12.59 -0.11 -9.97
N LEU A 89 -13.38 0.83 -10.51
CA LEU A 89 -12.97 2.22 -10.69
C LEU A 89 -12.73 2.91 -9.34
N ILE A 90 -13.61 2.68 -8.36
CA ILE A 90 -13.44 3.21 -6.99
C ILE A 90 -12.18 2.62 -6.37
N THR A 91 -11.99 1.31 -6.40
CA THR A 91 -10.83 0.65 -5.79
C THR A 91 -9.52 1.17 -6.39
N ALA A 92 -9.39 1.16 -7.72
CA ALA A 92 -8.19 1.63 -8.40
C ALA A 92 -7.98 3.14 -8.25
N GLY A 93 -9.04 3.94 -8.40
CA GLY A 93 -8.98 5.40 -8.32
C GLY A 93 -8.58 5.89 -6.92
N LEU A 94 -9.13 5.28 -5.86
CA LEU A 94 -8.75 5.62 -4.50
C LEU A 94 -7.31 5.20 -4.20
N ALA A 95 -6.89 4.00 -4.59
CA ALA A 95 -5.51 3.56 -4.41
C ALA A 95 -4.50 4.51 -5.07
N LEU A 96 -4.77 4.98 -6.28
CA LEU A 96 -3.94 5.94 -6.99
C LEU A 96 -3.96 7.33 -6.33
N SER A 97 -5.12 7.79 -5.85
CA SER A 97 -5.25 9.12 -5.23
C SER A 97 -4.50 9.24 -3.90
N ALA A 98 -4.35 8.14 -3.15
CA ALA A 98 -3.59 8.13 -1.90
C ALA A 98 -2.12 8.54 -2.07
N TRP A 99 -1.55 8.31 -3.26
CA TRP A 99 -0.17 8.68 -3.57
C TRP A 99 0.08 10.19 -3.72
N ALA A 100 -0.97 10.98 -3.87
CA ALA A 100 -0.83 12.44 -4.01
C ALA A 100 -0.14 13.11 -2.80
N VAL A 101 -0.21 12.47 -1.63
CA VAL A 101 0.28 13.02 -0.36
C VAL A 101 1.61 12.39 0.08
N ILE A 102 2.01 11.28 -0.54
CA ILE A 102 3.26 10.58 -0.17
C ILE A 102 4.48 11.37 -0.66
N PRO A 103 5.34 11.84 0.25
CA PRO A 103 6.54 12.56 -0.13
C PRO A 103 7.62 11.58 -0.59
N VAL A 104 8.06 11.70 -1.82
CA VAL A 104 9.10 10.86 -2.42
C VAL A 104 10.49 11.43 -2.17
N ASP A 105 10.60 12.77 -2.08
CA ASP A 105 11.81 13.51 -1.74
C ASP A 105 11.44 14.82 -1.04
N LYS A 106 12.42 15.56 -0.56
CA LYS A 106 12.22 16.85 0.10
C LYS A 106 11.49 17.82 -0.83
N GLY A 107 10.26 18.19 -0.46
CA GLY A 107 9.40 19.07 -1.27
C GLY A 107 8.79 18.39 -2.51
N TRP A 108 8.93 17.08 -2.69
CA TRP A 108 8.35 16.32 -3.80
C TRP A 108 7.12 15.52 -3.34
N ALA A 109 6.08 16.24 -2.99
CA ALA A 109 4.72 15.71 -2.86
C ALA A 109 3.81 16.56 -3.77
N ILE A 110 2.79 15.96 -4.38
CA ILE A 110 1.79 16.73 -5.17
C ILE A 110 1.01 17.64 -4.23
N ALA A 111 0.62 17.13 -3.08
CA ALA A 111 -0.09 17.85 -2.04
C ALA A 111 0.57 17.60 -0.69
N ASP A 112 1.34 18.56 -0.19
CA ASP A 112 1.92 18.52 1.16
C ASP A 112 0.88 19.03 2.17
N LEU A 113 0.06 18.10 2.68
CA LEU A 113 -1.02 18.41 3.61
C LEU A 113 -0.54 18.27 5.06
N ASN A 114 -0.91 19.24 5.90
CA ASN A 114 -0.60 19.20 7.35
C ASN A 114 -1.23 17.97 8.04
N VAL A 115 -2.30 17.43 7.48
CA VAL A 115 -3.01 16.23 7.94
C VAL A 115 -2.87 15.06 6.96
N GLY A 116 -1.73 14.96 6.26
CA GLY A 116 -1.49 14.03 5.17
C GLY A 116 -1.74 12.58 5.56
N ILE A 117 -1.34 12.18 6.77
CA ILE A 117 -1.56 10.80 7.25
C ILE A 117 -3.04 10.47 7.39
N LEU A 118 -3.89 11.41 7.84
CA LEU A 118 -5.33 11.20 7.96
C LEU A 118 -5.99 11.09 6.59
N TYR A 119 -5.50 11.84 5.59
CA TYR A 119 -5.98 11.71 4.21
C TYR A 119 -5.71 10.29 3.68
N VAL A 120 -4.50 9.77 3.83
CA VAL A 120 -4.17 8.40 3.39
C VAL A 120 -5.06 7.37 4.07
N PHE A 121 -5.29 7.52 5.37
CA PHE A 121 -6.15 6.64 6.15
C PHE A 121 -7.62 6.67 5.70
N ALA A 122 -8.14 7.87 5.45
CA ALA A 122 -9.51 8.04 4.94
C ALA A 122 -9.68 7.40 3.54
N ILE A 123 -8.68 7.52 2.67
CA ILE A 123 -8.71 6.92 1.34
C ILE A 123 -8.64 5.39 1.42
N SER A 124 -7.78 4.83 2.29
CA SER A 124 -7.68 3.37 2.46
C SER A 124 -9.00 2.79 2.99
N SER A 125 -9.63 3.45 3.98
CA SER A 125 -10.95 3.05 4.48
C SER A 125 -12.02 3.05 3.39
N LEU A 126 -12.02 4.04 2.50
CA LEU A 126 -12.98 4.11 1.39
C LEU A 126 -12.74 3.02 0.34
N GLN A 127 -11.52 2.53 0.18
CA GLN A 127 -11.19 1.46 -0.77
C GLN A 127 -11.94 0.15 -0.47
N VAL A 128 -12.22 -0.13 0.80
CA VAL A 128 -12.99 -1.30 1.25
C VAL A 128 -14.38 -1.35 0.61
N TYR A 129 -15.01 -0.18 0.41
CA TYR A 129 -16.33 -0.11 -0.23
C TYR A 129 -16.32 -0.61 -1.67
N GLY A 130 -15.22 -0.43 -2.41
CA GLY A 130 -15.09 -0.99 -3.75
C GLY A 130 -15.21 -2.51 -3.76
N VAL A 131 -14.58 -3.18 -2.80
CA VAL A 131 -14.65 -4.65 -2.63
C VAL A 131 -16.06 -5.10 -2.25
N ILE A 132 -16.69 -4.41 -1.28
CA ILE A 132 -18.06 -4.74 -0.84
C ILE A 132 -19.05 -4.59 -2.00
N MET A 133 -18.97 -3.48 -2.72
CA MET A 133 -19.83 -3.20 -3.87
C MET A 133 -19.63 -4.22 -4.99
N ALA A 134 -18.40 -4.66 -5.24
CA ALA A 134 -18.10 -5.68 -6.23
C ALA A 134 -18.79 -7.01 -5.93
N GLY A 135 -18.66 -7.49 -4.69
CA GLY A 135 -19.30 -8.73 -4.27
C GLY A 135 -20.82 -8.66 -4.30
N TRP A 136 -21.40 -7.54 -3.90
CA TRP A 136 -22.83 -7.33 -3.93
C TRP A 136 -23.38 -7.20 -5.34
N ALA A 137 -22.72 -6.45 -6.21
CA ALA A 137 -23.15 -6.22 -7.58
C ALA A 137 -23.09 -7.46 -8.47
N SER A 138 -22.23 -8.41 -8.13
CA SER A 138 -22.05 -9.69 -8.86
C SER A 138 -23.24 -10.62 -8.75
N ASN A 139 -24.12 -10.42 -7.74
CA ASN A 139 -25.29 -11.28 -7.45
C ASN A 139 -24.94 -12.77 -7.36
N SER A 140 -23.75 -13.10 -6.87
CA SER A 140 -23.24 -14.43 -6.64
C SER A 140 -23.02 -14.69 -5.16
N LYS A 141 -23.43 -15.87 -4.65
CA LYS A 141 -23.28 -16.20 -3.23
C LYS A 141 -21.81 -16.24 -2.79
N TYR A 142 -20.92 -16.77 -3.63
CA TYR A 142 -19.48 -16.86 -3.33
C TYR A 142 -18.83 -15.47 -3.32
N ALA A 143 -19.11 -14.64 -4.32
CA ALA A 143 -18.58 -13.28 -4.42
C ALA A 143 -19.02 -12.42 -3.23
N PHE A 144 -20.29 -12.53 -2.82
CA PHE A 144 -20.83 -11.78 -1.68
C PHE A 144 -20.18 -12.20 -0.36
N LEU A 145 -20.07 -13.51 -0.09
CA LEU A 145 -19.43 -14.02 1.14
C LEU A 145 -17.95 -13.65 1.19
N ALA A 146 -17.25 -13.71 0.06
CA ALA A 146 -15.86 -13.30 -0.05
C ALA A 146 -15.67 -11.81 0.25
N ALA A 147 -16.52 -10.95 -0.32
CA ALA A 147 -16.47 -9.52 -0.08
C ALA A 147 -16.68 -9.15 1.39
N LEU A 148 -17.63 -9.82 2.08
CA LEU A 148 -17.85 -9.60 3.51
C LEU A 148 -16.65 -10.05 4.35
N ARG A 149 -16.03 -11.18 4.01
CA ARG A 149 -14.81 -11.66 4.69
C ARG A 149 -13.64 -10.69 4.49
N SER A 150 -13.46 -10.17 3.27
CA SER A 150 -12.45 -9.16 2.96
C SER A 150 -12.68 -7.89 3.76
N ALA A 151 -13.88 -7.36 3.72
CA ALA A 151 -14.21 -6.14 4.45
C ALA A 151 -13.95 -6.29 5.96
N ALA A 152 -14.35 -7.41 6.54
CA ALA A 152 -14.10 -7.68 7.95
C ALA A 152 -12.59 -7.77 8.27
N GLN A 153 -11.79 -8.37 7.38
CA GLN A 153 -10.34 -8.42 7.49
C GLN A 153 -9.73 -7.03 7.42
N MET A 154 -9.98 -6.28 6.35
CA MET A 154 -9.42 -4.94 6.13
C MET A 154 -9.74 -4.01 7.28
N VAL A 155 -11.01 -3.87 7.69
CA VAL A 155 -11.43 -3.02 8.80
C VAL A 155 -10.78 -3.43 10.12
N SER A 156 -10.64 -4.72 10.39
CA SER A 156 -10.03 -5.21 11.64
C SER A 156 -8.54 -4.84 11.75
N TYR A 157 -7.81 -4.95 10.65
CA TYR A 157 -6.38 -4.63 10.62
C TYR A 157 -6.11 -3.14 10.49
N GLU A 158 -7.01 -2.38 9.86
CA GLU A 158 -6.96 -0.93 9.81
C GLU A 158 -6.97 -0.30 11.22
N VAL A 159 -7.77 -0.84 12.16
CA VAL A 159 -7.76 -0.40 13.56
C VAL A 159 -6.37 -0.58 14.18
N SER A 160 -5.72 -1.72 13.95
CA SER A 160 -4.37 -1.99 14.47
C SER A 160 -3.33 -1.05 13.87
N ILE A 161 -3.38 -0.80 12.56
CA ILE A 161 -2.51 0.16 11.86
C ILE A 161 -2.72 1.57 12.42
N GLY A 162 -3.96 1.95 12.72
CA GLY A 162 -4.28 3.24 13.33
C GLY A 162 -3.54 3.47 14.64
N PHE A 163 -3.52 2.50 15.55
CA PHE A 163 -2.76 2.61 16.79
C PHE A 163 -1.25 2.61 16.58
N VAL A 164 -0.75 1.87 15.61
CA VAL A 164 0.66 1.94 15.21
C VAL A 164 1.03 3.34 14.73
N ILE A 165 0.22 3.94 13.88
CA ILE A 165 0.42 5.30 13.39
C ILE A 165 0.41 6.30 14.55
N ILE A 166 -0.55 6.19 15.48
CA ILE A 166 -0.62 7.05 16.68
C ILE A 166 0.70 6.99 17.48
N THR A 167 1.32 5.81 17.62
CA THR A 167 2.62 5.73 18.33
C THR A 167 3.73 6.48 17.62
N VAL A 168 3.77 6.44 16.29
CA VAL A 168 4.74 7.22 15.50
C VAL A 168 4.46 8.71 15.60
N LEU A 169 3.19 9.12 15.53
CA LEU A 169 2.76 10.52 15.64
C LEU A 169 3.08 11.13 17.01
N LEU A 170 2.97 10.37 18.08
CA LEU A 170 3.36 10.81 19.43
C LEU A 170 4.84 11.20 19.50
N ILE A 171 5.72 10.46 18.81
CA ILE A 171 7.15 10.75 18.78
C ILE A 171 7.46 11.90 17.82
N ALA A 172 6.85 11.88 16.62
CA ALA A 172 7.11 12.88 15.59
C ALA A 172 6.48 14.27 15.88
N GLY A 173 5.38 14.29 16.66
CA GLY A 173 4.67 15.53 17.01
C GLY A 173 3.94 16.20 15.84
N SER A 174 3.81 15.55 14.67
CA SER A 174 3.20 16.12 13.47
C SER A 174 2.40 15.09 12.69
N LEU A 175 1.30 15.54 12.05
CA LEU A 175 0.46 14.71 11.14
C LEU A 175 0.92 14.83 9.66
N ASN A 176 1.88 15.71 9.39
CA ASN A 176 2.45 15.91 8.06
C ASN A 176 3.50 14.84 7.78
N LEU A 177 3.38 14.14 6.64
CA LEU A 177 4.28 13.05 6.26
C LEU A 177 5.72 13.53 6.03
N SER A 178 5.91 14.72 5.44
CA SER A 178 7.24 15.30 5.24
C SER A 178 7.90 15.66 6.58
N ALA A 179 7.13 16.19 7.54
CA ALA A 179 7.61 16.48 8.88
C ALA A 179 7.99 15.21 9.66
N ILE A 180 7.26 14.11 9.49
CA ILE A 180 7.61 12.81 10.11
C ILE A 180 8.96 12.31 9.61
N VAL A 181 9.27 12.46 8.31
CA VAL A 181 10.56 12.07 7.75
C VAL A 181 11.67 12.96 8.30
N THR A 182 11.47 14.28 8.31
CA THR A 182 12.49 15.21 8.83
C THR A 182 12.76 15.03 10.32
N ALA A 183 11.76 14.63 11.11
CA ALA A 183 11.93 14.30 12.53
C ALA A 183 12.80 13.04 12.77
N GLN A 184 12.98 12.20 11.76
CA GLN A 184 13.88 11.03 11.80
C GLN A 184 15.32 11.36 11.38
N ASP A 185 15.60 12.61 10.95
CA ASP A 185 16.94 13.02 10.58
C ASP A 185 17.80 13.19 11.84
N SER A 186 18.71 12.26 12.03
CA SER A 186 19.60 12.20 13.20
C SER A 186 21.03 11.87 12.80
N ALA A 187 21.98 12.27 13.65
CA ALA A 187 23.39 11.96 13.47
C ALA A 187 23.69 10.44 13.46
N TRP A 188 22.79 9.62 14.01
CA TRP A 188 22.92 8.16 14.08
C TRP A 188 22.46 7.47 12.78
N GLY A 189 21.90 8.21 11.80
CA GLY A 189 21.41 7.67 10.54
C GLY A 189 20.40 6.54 10.75
N LEU A 190 20.67 5.36 10.18
CA LEU A 190 19.81 4.18 10.25
C LEU A 190 19.35 3.81 11.67
N PHE A 191 20.21 3.98 12.67
CA PHE A 191 19.91 3.63 14.07
C PHE A 191 19.07 4.69 14.78
N GLY A 192 18.96 5.90 14.24
CA GLY A 192 18.10 6.97 14.74
C GLY A 192 16.68 6.94 14.19
N TRP A 193 16.40 6.10 13.18
CA TRP A 193 15.07 5.97 12.62
C TRP A 193 14.10 5.23 13.55
N TYR A 194 12.81 5.45 13.39
CA TYR A 194 11.77 4.93 14.28
C TYR A 194 11.60 3.41 14.26
N TRP A 195 12.13 2.70 13.26
CA TRP A 195 12.07 1.23 13.22
C TRP A 195 12.75 0.58 14.42
N LEU A 196 13.83 1.14 14.95
CA LEU A 196 14.58 0.57 16.06
C LEU A 196 13.87 0.78 17.42
N PRO A 197 13.53 2.02 17.86
CA PRO A 197 12.82 2.26 19.10
C PRO A 197 11.38 1.70 19.09
N LEU A 198 10.74 1.63 17.93
CA LEU A 198 9.39 1.10 17.74
C LEU A 198 9.37 -0.25 17.02
N LEU A 199 10.40 -1.08 17.19
CA LEU A 199 10.51 -2.36 16.49
C LEU A 199 9.25 -3.25 16.63
N PRO A 200 8.61 -3.41 17.80
CA PRO A 200 7.36 -4.15 17.90
C PRO A 200 6.24 -3.57 17.02
N MET A 201 6.15 -2.22 16.94
CA MET A 201 5.16 -1.54 16.12
C MET A 201 5.45 -1.66 14.63
N PHE A 202 6.73 -1.64 14.23
CA PHE A 202 7.13 -1.90 12.85
C PHE A 202 6.72 -3.31 12.40
N VAL A 203 6.91 -4.33 13.25
CA VAL A 203 6.48 -5.70 12.95
C VAL A 203 4.95 -5.80 12.85
N VAL A 204 4.22 -5.20 13.79
CA VAL A 204 2.74 -5.15 13.75
C VAL A 204 2.27 -4.44 12.48
N PHE A 205 2.88 -3.30 12.12
CA PHE A 205 2.58 -2.57 10.89
C PHE A 205 2.77 -3.45 9.66
N PHE A 206 3.93 -4.10 9.54
CA PHE A 206 4.26 -4.94 8.39
C PHE A 206 3.26 -6.10 8.21
N ILE A 207 2.93 -6.80 9.30
CA ILE A 207 1.96 -7.90 9.26
C ILE A 207 0.54 -7.37 8.96
N SER A 208 0.15 -6.25 9.55
CA SER A 208 -1.16 -5.64 9.30
C SER A 208 -1.29 -5.12 7.87
N ALA A 209 -0.22 -4.57 7.29
CA ALA A 209 -0.18 -4.16 5.89
C ALA A 209 -0.37 -5.34 4.91
N LEU A 210 0.22 -6.51 5.22
CA LEU A 210 -0.05 -7.74 4.46
C LEU A 210 -1.51 -8.18 4.55
N ALA A 211 -2.12 -8.05 5.72
CA ALA A 211 -3.52 -8.42 5.92
C ALA A 211 -4.49 -7.43 5.24
N GLU A 212 -4.18 -6.14 5.26
CA GLU A 212 -4.99 -5.10 4.61
C GLU A 212 -4.95 -5.22 3.08
N THR A 213 -3.79 -5.56 2.53
CA THR A 213 -3.63 -5.77 1.08
C THR A 213 -4.02 -7.17 0.62
N ASN A 214 -4.66 -7.98 1.46
CA ASN A 214 -5.13 -9.34 1.18
C ASN A 214 -4.05 -10.24 0.55
N ARG A 215 -2.78 -10.08 0.96
CA ARG A 215 -1.68 -10.89 0.43
C ARG A 215 -1.36 -12.09 1.30
N PRO A 216 -0.90 -13.19 0.71
CA PRO A 216 -0.42 -14.33 1.49
C PRO A 216 0.56 -13.92 2.59
N PRO A 217 0.44 -14.43 3.80
CA PRO A 217 -0.36 -15.60 4.22
C PRO A 217 -1.84 -15.33 4.54
N PHE A 218 -2.32 -14.09 4.35
CA PHE A 218 -3.66 -13.64 4.72
C PHE A 218 -4.61 -13.50 3.51
N ASP A 219 -4.27 -14.15 2.40
CA ASP A 219 -5.04 -14.21 1.16
C ASP A 219 -6.21 -15.21 1.29
N LEU A 220 -7.20 -14.81 2.08
CA LEU A 220 -8.41 -15.61 2.32
C LEU A 220 -9.50 -15.40 1.26
N LEU A 221 -9.30 -14.40 0.41
CA LEU A 221 -10.21 -14.05 -0.68
C LEU A 221 -10.03 -14.97 -1.89
N GLU A 222 -8.76 -15.19 -2.27
CA GLU A 222 -8.37 -16.02 -3.40
C GLU A 222 -8.16 -17.49 -2.98
N ALA A 223 -8.71 -17.90 -1.82
CA ALA A 223 -8.63 -19.30 -1.40
C ALA A 223 -9.46 -20.16 -2.36
N GLU A 224 -8.83 -20.64 -3.43
CA GLU A 224 -9.47 -21.47 -4.48
C GLU A 224 -10.25 -22.67 -3.90
N SER A 225 -9.79 -23.22 -2.79
CA SER A 225 -10.42 -24.34 -2.10
C SER A 225 -11.71 -23.98 -1.35
N GLU A 226 -11.92 -22.69 -0.99
CA GLU A 226 -13.08 -22.24 -0.21
C GLU A 226 -14.06 -21.38 -1.02
N LEU A 227 -13.55 -20.39 -1.78
CA LEU A 227 -14.35 -19.32 -2.40
C LEU A 227 -14.05 -19.12 -3.90
N VAL A 228 -13.38 -20.06 -4.54
CA VAL A 228 -12.98 -20.07 -5.98
C VAL A 228 -12.00 -18.92 -6.29
N ALA A 229 -12.47 -17.74 -6.66
CA ALA A 229 -11.64 -16.54 -6.87
C ALA A 229 -12.17 -15.33 -6.11
N GLY A 230 -12.85 -15.57 -5.00
CA GLY A 230 -13.34 -14.53 -4.11
C GLY A 230 -14.36 -13.59 -4.72
N PHE A 231 -14.26 -12.30 -4.41
CA PHE A 231 -15.17 -11.27 -4.93
C PHE A 231 -14.96 -11.00 -6.44
N MET A 232 -13.82 -11.41 -7.00
CA MET A 232 -13.47 -11.23 -8.41
C MET A 232 -13.94 -12.37 -9.32
N VAL A 233 -14.63 -13.40 -8.79
CA VAL A 233 -15.08 -14.59 -9.56
C VAL A 233 -15.80 -14.21 -10.85
N GLU A 234 -16.68 -13.23 -10.80
CA GLU A 234 -17.51 -12.81 -11.93
C GLU A 234 -16.84 -11.73 -12.80
N TYR A 235 -15.70 -11.21 -12.37
CA TYR A 235 -14.99 -10.15 -13.09
C TYR A 235 -14.05 -10.72 -14.16
N SER A 236 -14.05 -10.08 -15.33
CA SER A 236 -13.17 -10.44 -16.45
C SER A 236 -12.61 -9.19 -17.13
N SER A 237 -11.58 -9.33 -17.96
CA SER A 237 -11.06 -8.25 -18.80
C SER A 237 -10.60 -7.00 -18.02
N THR A 238 -10.92 -5.81 -18.51
CA THR A 238 -10.52 -4.52 -17.91
C THR A 238 -10.99 -4.33 -16.45
N PRO A 239 -12.22 -4.67 -16.03
CA PRO A 239 -12.65 -4.57 -14.65
C PRO A 239 -11.81 -5.42 -13.68
N TYR A 240 -11.45 -6.65 -14.07
CA TYR A 240 -10.54 -7.49 -13.30
C TYR A 240 -9.14 -6.87 -13.19
N MET A 241 -8.63 -6.34 -14.31
CA MET A 241 -7.33 -5.66 -14.33
C MET A 241 -7.30 -4.45 -13.39
N LEU A 242 -8.39 -3.68 -13.29
CA LEU A 242 -8.48 -2.53 -12.38
C LEU A 242 -8.41 -2.95 -10.91
N PHE A 243 -9.03 -4.05 -10.51
CA PHE A 243 -8.88 -4.58 -9.15
C PHE A 243 -7.45 -4.98 -8.87
N MET A 244 -6.84 -5.79 -9.74
CA MET A 244 -5.43 -6.18 -9.60
C MET A 244 -4.49 -4.98 -9.54
N LEU A 245 -4.73 -3.95 -10.35
CA LEU A 245 -3.97 -2.71 -10.32
C LEU A 245 -4.14 -2.00 -8.96
N GLY A 246 -5.39 -1.88 -8.48
CA GLY A 246 -5.68 -1.27 -7.18
C GLY A 246 -4.97 -1.97 -6.03
N GLU A 247 -4.96 -3.32 -6.02
CA GLU A 247 -4.25 -4.11 -5.02
C GLU A 247 -2.73 -3.89 -5.05
N TYR A 248 -2.11 -3.94 -6.24
CA TYR A 248 -0.66 -3.71 -6.32
C TYR A 248 -0.26 -2.28 -5.97
N VAL A 249 -1.06 -1.29 -6.36
CA VAL A 249 -0.85 0.11 -5.95
C VAL A 249 -0.98 0.26 -4.43
N ALA A 250 -1.95 -0.41 -3.80
CA ALA A 250 -2.12 -0.42 -2.35
C ALA A 250 -0.93 -1.08 -1.63
N ILE A 251 -0.38 -2.18 -2.17
CA ILE A 251 0.83 -2.80 -1.61
C ILE A 251 2.01 -1.82 -1.64
N VAL A 252 2.23 -1.16 -2.78
CA VAL A 252 3.31 -0.17 -2.92
C VAL A 252 3.06 1.01 -1.99
N LEU A 253 1.81 1.42 -1.80
CA LEU A 253 1.42 2.48 -0.86
C LEU A 253 1.78 2.10 0.58
N MET A 254 1.46 0.87 1.02
CA MET A 254 1.83 0.39 2.36
C MET A 254 3.34 0.28 2.54
N CYS A 255 4.09 -0.14 1.52
CA CYS A 255 5.55 -0.08 1.53
C CYS A 255 6.07 1.37 1.63
N GLY A 256 5.47 2.30 0.88
CA GLY A 256 5.78 3.73 0.95
C GLY A 256 5.51 4.32 2.33
N LEU A 257 4.34 4.04 2.91
CA LEU A 257 4.00 4.44 4.28
C LEU A 257 4.98 3.86 5.30
N GLY A 258 5.28 2.56 5.23
CA GLY A 258 6.27 1.93 6.10
C GLY A 258 7.65 2.58 6.00
N THR A 259 8.03 2.99 4.79
CA THR A 259 9.28 3.72 4.55
C THR A 259 9.25 5.11 5.20
N VAL A 260 8.17 5.87 5.07
CA VAL A 260 7.99 7.20 5.66
C VAL A 260 7.92 7.15 7.19
N LEU A 261 7.14 6.21 7.72
CA LEU A 261 6.88 6.12 9.16
C LEU A 261 8.05 5.54 9.97
N PHE A 262 8.79 4.57 9.42
CA PHE A 262 9.78 3.81 10.17
C PHE A 262 11.20 3.88 9.63
N LEU A 263 11.38 3.99 8.31
CA LEU A 263 12.68 3.87 7.65
C LEU A 263 13.25 5.23 7.18
N GLY A 264 12.75 6.33 7.71
CA GLY A 264 13.28 7.67 7.41
C GLY A 264 13.05 8.15 5.97
N GLY A 265 12.02 7.64 5.26
CA GLY A 265 11.65 8.15 3.92
C GLY A 265 12.82 8.24 2.95
N TRP A 266 13.09 9.43 2.45
CA TRP A 266 14.18 9.75 1.51
C TRP A 266 15.56 9.92 2.17
N LEU A 267 15.67 9.86 3.50
CA LEU A 267 16.94 10.06 4.20
C LEU A 267 17.94 8.94 3.87
N PRO A 268 19.24 9.27 3.69
CA PRO A 268 20.28 8.28 3.51
C PRO A 268 20.49 7.46 4.78
N PRO A 269 20.88 6.17 4.69
CA PRO A 269 21.08 5.32 5.86
C PRO A 269 22.23 5.79 6.77
N PHE A 270 23.23 6.47 6.20
CA PHE A 270 24.32 7.08 6.94
C PHE A 270 24.55 8.52 6.43
N PRO A 271 24.67 9.50 7.33
CA PRO A 271 24.91 10.91 6.97
C PRO A 271 26.38 11.18 6.59
N VAL A 272 27.02 10.26 5.86
CA VAL A 272 28.44 10.32 5.47
C VAL A 272 28.58 10.17 3.96
N PRO A 273 29.47 10.91 3.30
CA PRO A 273 29.84 10.63 1.91
C PRO A 273 30.37 9.18 1.79
N PRO A 274 29.98 8.39 0.76
CA PRO A 274 29.26 8.76 -0.46
C PRO A 274 27.72 8.69 -0.41
N PHE A 275 27.12 8.27 0.70
CA PHE A 275 25.66 8.05 0.80
C PHE A 275 24.84 9.33 0.60
N THR A 276 25.36 10.48 1.02
CA THR A 276 24.72 11.80 0.87
C THR A 276 24.76 12.33 -0.57
N TRP A 277 25.56 11.75 -1.48
CA TRP A 277 25.60 12.17 -2.88
C TRP A 277 24.46 11.56 -3.71
N ILE A 278 23.85 10.50 -3.20
CA ILE A 278 22.75 9.83 -3.89
C ILE A 278 21.46 10.61 -3.64
N PRO A 279 20.68 10.93 -4.69
CA PRO A 279 19.40 11.61 -4.55
C PRO A 279 18.45 10.88 -3.60
N GLY A 280 17.67 11.63 -2.80
CA GLY A 280 16.74 11.08 -1.81
C GLY A 280 15.69 10.15 -2.42
N VAL A 281 15.22 10.45 -3.62
CA VAL A 281 14.29 9.60 -4.39
C VAL A 281 14.82 8.16 -4.53
N LEU A 282 16.11 7.99 -4.82
CA LEU A 282 16.70 6.65 -4.97
C LEU A 282 16.70 5.88 -3.65
N TRP A 283 16.96 6.56 -2.52
CA TRP A 283 16.86 5.95 -1.20
C TRP A 283 15.44 5.54 -0.86
N PHE A 284 14.47 6.39 -1.17
CA PHE A 284 13.06 6.08 -0.98
C PHE A 284 12.65 4.83 -1.78
N VAL A 285 12.93 4.82 -3.08
CA VAL A 285 12.62 3.68 -3.97
C VAL A 285 13.31 2.40 -3.51
N LEU A 286 14.58 2.47 -3.09
CA LEU A 286 15.34 1.32 -2.60
C LEU A 286 14.70 0.70 -1.35
N LYS A 287 14.25 1.52 -0.40
CA LYS A 287 13.55 1.07 0.81
C LYS A 287 12.18 0.49 0.51
N VAL A 288 11.43 1.11 -0.40
CA VAL A 288 10.13 0.56 -0.87
C VAL A 288 10.36 -0.80 -1.54
N CYS A 289 11.35 -0.93 -2.42
CA CYS A 289 11.70 -2.21 -3.05
C CYS A 289 12.13 -3.26 -2.01
N PHE A 290 12.85 -2.86 -0.96
CA PHE A 290 13.24 -3.76 0.12
C PHE A 290 12.03 -4.30 0.89
N LEU A 291 11.08 -3.43 1.28
CA LEU A 291 9.85 -3.87 1.94
C LEU A 291 8.99 -4.74 1.02
N PHE A 292 8.88 -4.38 -0.25
CA PHE A 292 8.18 -5.19 -1.24
C PHE A 292 8.84 -6.58 -1.42
N PHE A 293 10.16 -6.63 -1.44
CA PHE A 293 10.90 -7.90 -1.49
C PHE A 293 10.58 -8.78 -0.26
N LEU A 294 10.51 -8.19 0.95
CA LEU A 294 10.09 -8.93 2.15
C LEU A 294 8.66 -9.47 2.02
N ILE A 295 7.73 -8.69 1.48
CA ILE A 295 6.35 -9.14 1.19
C ILE A 295 6.36 -10.32 0.22
N ALA A 296 7.12 -10.24 -0.87
CA ALA A 296 7.24 -11.33 -1.84
C ALA A 296 7.88 -12.60 -1.24
N MET A 297 8.85 -12.45 -0.35
CA MET A 297 9.45 -13.57 0.38
C MET A 297 8.46 -14.22 1.35
N VAL A 298 7.70 -13.43 2.11
CA VAL A 298 6.66 -13.96 3.01
C VAL A 298 5.62 -14.75 2.23
N LYS A 299 5.17 -14.23 1.08
CA LYS A 299 4.26 -14.92 0.17
C LYS A 299 4.79 -16.29 -0.28
N ALA A 300 6.10 -16.39 -0.51
CA ALA A 300 6.73 -17.60 -1.00
C ALA A 300 6.98 -18.67 0.09
N MET A 301 7.19 -18.26 1.34
CA MET A 301 7.67 -19.11 2.43
C MET A 301 6.59 -19.49 3.45
N VAL A 302 5.62 -18.58 3.71
CA VAL A 302 4.68 -18.76 4.82
C VAL A 302 3.39 -19.42 4.32
N PRO A 303 2.91 -20.48 5.00
CA PRO A 303 1.64 -21.10 4.67
C PRO A 303 0.45 -20.18 4.98
N ARG A 304 -0.66 -20.40 4.28
CA ARG A 304 -1.89 -19.61 4.42
C ARG A 304 -2.53 -19.83 5.80
N TYR A 305 -2.99 -18.74 6.43
CA TYR A 305 -3.73 -18.77 7.69
C TYR A 305 -5.21 -19.08 7.44
N ARG A 306 -5.89 -19.55 8.49
CA ARG A 306 -7.33 -19.73 8.52
C ARG A 306 -8.02 -18.43 8.96
N TYR A 307 -9.26 -18.16 8.52
CA TYR A 307 -9.98 -16.93 8.83
C TYR A 307 -10.13 -16.67 10.34
N ASP A 308 -10.46 -17.71 11.13
CA ASP A 308 -10.57 -17.61 12.58
C ASP A 308 -9.24 -17.26 13.26
N GLN A 309 -8.13 -17.81 12.78
CA GLN A 309 -6.79 -17.52 13.27
C GLN A 309 -6.39 -16.06 12.96
N LEU A 310 -6.68 -15.61 11.74
CA LEU A 310 -6.45 -14.24 11.32
C LEU A 310 -7.20 -13.25 12.22
N MET A 311 -8.51 -13.45 12.41
CA MET A 311 -9.31 -12.56 13.26
C MET A 311 -8.87 -12.57 14.73
N ARG A 312 -8.42 -13.73 15.25
CA ARG A 312 -7.81 -13.79 16.58
C ARG A 312 -6.52 -13.00 16.69
N LEU A 313 -5.67 -13.07 15.67
CA LEU A 313 -4.40 -12.33 15.64
C LEU A 313 -4.65 -10.83 15.68
N GLY A 314 -5.55 -10.30 14.86
CA GLY A 314 -5.91 -8.88 14.85
C GLY A 314 -6.50 -8.40 16.18
N TRP A 315 -7.57 -9.05 16.66
CA TRP A 315 -8.33 -8.57 17.82
C TRP A 315 -7.71 -8.93 19.17
N LYS A 316 -7.10 -10.12 19.32
CA LYS A 316 -6.59 -10.59 20.62
C LYS A 316 -5.10 -10.35 20.82
N VAL A 317 -4.34 -10.10 19.77
CA VAL A 317 -2.90 -9.88 19.86
C VAL A 317 -2.51 -8.47 19.44
N PHE A 318 -2.82 -8.06 18.20
CA PHE A 318 -2.35 -6.80 17.66
C PHE A 318 -3.02 -5.58 18.31
N LEU A 319 -4.32 -5.62 18.50
CA LEU A 319 -5.04 -4.51 19.09
C LEU A 319 -4.61 -4.26 20.55
N PRO A 320 -4.56 -5.25 21.47
CA PRO A 320 -4.06 -5.02 22.82
C PRO A 320 -2.59 -4.61 22.85
N LEU A 321 -1.75 -5.21 22.00
CA LEU A 321 -0.32 -4.87 21.93
C LEU A 321 -0.11 -3.44 21.44
N SER A 322 -0.79 -3.02 20.38
CA SER A 322 -0.68 -1.66 19.86
C SER A 322 -1.21 -0.62 20.85
N LEU A 323 -2.32 -0.90 21.53
CA LEU A 323 -2.86 -0.03 22.58
C LEU A 323 -1.89 0.10 23.78
N ALA A 324 -1.30 -1.02 24.22
CA ALA A 324 -0.30 -1.01 25.29
C ALA A 324 0.93 -0.19 24.88
N MET A 325 1.38 -0.30 23.62
CA MET A 325 2.52 0.48 23.13
C MET A 325 2.21 1.98 23.03
N VAL A 326 1.00 2.39 22.65
CA VAL A 326 0.58 3.81 22.71
C VAL A 326 0.76 4.36 24.12
N THR A 327 0.27 3.62 25.13
CA THR A 327 0.34 4.06 26.53
C THR A 327 1.79 4.10 27.06
N ILE A 328 2.61 3.10 26.71
CA ILE A 328 4.03 3.04 27.09
C ILE A 328 4.79 4.22 26.47
N VAL A 329 4.63 4.45 25.16
CA VAL A 329 5.33 5.55 24.45
C VAL A 329 4.89 6.89 25.01
N ALA A 330 3.59 7.11 25.25
CA ALA A 330 3.10 8.34 25.85
C ALA A 330 3.68 8.57 27.27
N ALA A 331 3.77 7.52 28.09
CA ALA A 331 4.37 7.60 29.44
C ALA A 331 5.86 7.92 29.39
N VAL A 332 6.62 7.27 28.50
CA VAL A 332 8.06 7.52 28.32
C VAL A 332 8.30 8.96 27.86
N LEU A 333 7.55 9.46 26.89
CA LEU A 333 7.67 10.84 26.41
C LEU A 333 7.35 11.87 27.52
N LYS A 334 6.30 11.61 28.31
CA LYS A 334 5.95 12.48 29.45
C LYS A 334 7.04 12.50 30.51
N LEU A 335 7.65 11.37 30.83
CA LEU A 335 8.77 11.29 31.77
C LEU A 335 10.01 12.00 31.23
N TRP A 336 10.30 11.85 29.93
CA TRP A 336 11.43 12.50 29.29
C TRP A 336 11.29 14.02 29.25
N HIS A 337 10.11 14.54 28.86
CA HIS A 337 9.83 15.97 28.83
C HIS A 337 9.55 16.59 30.21
N GLY A 338 9.18 15.77 31.21
CA GLY A 338 9.00 16.22 32.58
C GLY A 338 10.29 16.22 33.41
N ALA A 339 11.36 15.60 32.88
CA ALA A 339 12.69 15.60 33.48
C ALA A 339 13.65 16.63 32.85
N ALA A 340 13.27 17.26 31.75
CA ALA A 340 13.97 18.36 31.10
C ALA A 340 13.33 19.71 31.47
#